data_76cee51ff57261e3c2670235f0c61dcd
#
_entry.id   76cee51ff57261e3c2670235f0c61dcd
#
_cell.length_a   1.000
_cell.length_b   1.000
_cell.length_c   1.000
_cell.angle_alpha   90.00
_cell.angle_beta   90.00
_cell.angle_gamma   90.00
#
_symmetry.space_group_name_H-M   'P 1'
#
loop_
_entity.id
_entity.type
_entity.pdbx_description
1 polymer ?
#
loop_
_entity_poly.entity_id
_entity_poly.type
_entity_poly.pdbx_seq_one_letter_code
_entity_poly.pdbx_strand_id
1 'polypeptide(L)'
;MRLFTRLCFAAALAFIPISVLAQESGIPATETAAARATVLDFQGEAQLNELAAVGKTVVFFYAAWCPNCRATVAELNERFDEVDPDLTLVIADYDREGALKGKFGVTYQDTFVLLDEVGNAVKSWNSGGVDGLNANSQS
;
A
#
# COMPACT_ATOMS: atom_id res chain seq x y z
N MET A 1 22.87 56.42 64.59
CA MET A 1 24.31 56.73 64.59
C MET A 1 25.04 55.85 63.59
N ARG A 2 25.76 56.49 62.66
CA ARG A 2 26.65 55.92 61.62
C ARG A 2 25.88 55.28 60.43
N LEU A 3 25.69 55.96 59.30
CA LEU A 3 26.61 56.57 58.31
C LEU A 3 27.56 55.54 57.67
N PHE A 4 27.42 55.37 56.40
CA PHE A 4 28.43 55.16 55.32
C PHE A 4 27.80 54.27 54.23
N THR A 5 27.87 54.50 53.03
CA THR A 5 28.52 55.38 52.07
C THR A 5 28.18 54.79 50.67
N ARG A 6 27.90 55.62 49.77
CA ARG A 6 27.63 55.38 48.35
C ARG A 6 28.72 54.57 47.68
N LEU A 7 28.36 53.65 46.80
CA LEU A 7 29.20 53.41 45.64
C LEU A 7 28.31 53.05 44.44
N CYS A 8 28.29 53.98 43.49
CA CYS A 8 27.71 53.80 42.18
C CYS A 8 28.61 52.85 41.35
N PHE A 9 28.09 51.78 40.88
CA PHE A 9 28.72 51.03 39.78
C PHE A 9 27.80 51.07 38.60
N ALA A 10 28.16 51.90 37.62
CA ALA A 10 27.57 51.86 36.30
C ALA A 10 28.04 50.64 35.56
N ALA A 11 27.22 49.62 35.38
CA ALA A 11 27.51 48.52 34.50
C ALA A 11 26.83 48.77 33.15
N ALA A 12 27.63 49.08 32.17
CA ALA A 12 27.22 49.21 30.77
C ALA A 12 26.71 47.84 30.27
N LEU A 13 25.42 47.80 29.95
CA LEU A 13 24.80 46.69 29.24
C LEU A 13 25.20 46.75 27.77
N ALA A 14 26.17 45.91 27.39
CA ALA A 14 26.49 45.68 26.01
C ALA A 14 25.33 44.87 25.38
N PHE A 15 24.57 45.49 24.52
CA PHE A 15 23.62 44.82 23.64
C PHE A 15 24.40 44.02 22.60
N ILE A 16 24.42 42.71 22.75
CA ILE A 16 24.88 41.78 21.69
C ILE A 16 23.67 41.54 20.78
N PRO A 17 23.74 41.92 19.50
CA PRO A 17 22.69 41.51 18.57
C PRO A 17 22.81 39.99 18.35
N ILE A 18 21.84 39.26 18.83
CA ILE A 18 21.66 37.86 18.47
C ILE A 18 21.19 37.83 17.01
N SER A 19 22.13 37.63 16.11
CA SER A 19 21.80 37.28 14.73
C SER A 19 21.10 35.91 14.77
N VAL A 20 19.79 35.90 14.68
CA VAL A 20 19.00 34.71 14.39
C VAL A 20 19.35 34.30 12.96
N LEU A 21 20.28 33.36 12.83
CA LEU A 21 20.43 32.58 11.61
C LEU A 21 19.12 31.82 11.43
N ALA A 22 18.27 32.29 10.54
CA ALA A 22 17.16 31.51 10.02
C ALA A 22 17.77 30.28 9.35
N GLN A 23 17.79 29.14 10.08
CA GLN A 23 17.94 27.87 9.46
C GLN A 23 16.68 27.64 8.64
N GLU A 24 16.79 27.86 7.34
CA GLU A 24 15.89 27.24 6.38
C GLU A 24 16.03 25.73 6.56
N SER A 25 15.15 25.18 7.37
CA SER A 25 14.90 23.74 7.38
C SER A 25 14.32 23.44 5.99
N GLY A 26 15.22 23.10 5.06
CA GLY A 26 14.86 22.45 3.83
C GLY A 26 14.07 21.20 4.23
N ILE A 27 12.73 21.28 4.07
CA ILE A 27 11.88 20.11 4.10
C ILE A 27 12.45 19.22 3.00
N PRO A 28 12.98 18.02 3.30
CA PRO A 28 13.37 17.12 2.24
C PRO A 28 12.11 16.94 1.40
N ALA A 29 12.23 17.23 0.10
CA ALA A 29 11.19 16.90 -0.85
C ALA A 29 10.78 15.47 -0.52
N THR A 30 9.53 15.27 -0.10
CA THR A 30 8.97 13.95 0.08
C THR A 30 9.07 13.31 -1.29
N GLU A 31 10.07 12.46 -1.44
CA GLU A 31 10.16 11.57 -2.58
C GLU A 31 8.86 10.79 -2.55
N THR A 32 7.93 11.18 -3.42
CA THR A 32 6.65 10.49 -3.58
C THR A 32 7.05 9.10 -4.02
N ALA A 33 7.06 8.16 -3.09
CA ALA A 33 7.24 6.76 -3.42
C ALA A 33 6.24 6.47 -4.54
N ALA A 34 6.73 6.09 -5.70
CA ALA A 34 5.88 5.78 -6.82
C ALA A 34 4.83 4.77 -6.34
N ALA A 35 3.54 5.09 -6.56
CA ALA A 35 2.46 4.20 -6.20
C ALA A 35 2.75 2.82 -6.82
N ARG A 36 2.62 1.77 -6.04
CA ARG A 36 2.85 0.39 -6.48
C ARG A 36 1.64 -0.45 -6.10
N ALA A 37 1.33 -1.44 -6.90
CA ALA A 37 0.34 -2.45 -6.56
C ALA A 37 0.61 -3.03 -5.17
N THR A 38 -0.43 -3.45 -4.48
CA THR A 38 -0.34 -4.08 -3.17
C THR A 38 -0.69 -5.56 -3.28
N VAL A 39 0.06 -6.43 -2.62
CA VAL A 39 -0.24 -7.87 -2.52
C VAL A 39 -0.48 -8.22 -1.07
N LEU A 40 -1.59 -8.88 -0.79
CA LEU A 40 -2.03 -9.28 0.55
C LEU A 40 -2.49 -10.73 0.54
N ASP A 41 -2.34 -11.41 1.67
CA ASP A 41 -2.99 -12.69 1.89
C ASP A 41 -4.45 -12.50 2.29
N PHE A 42 -5.32 -13.41 1.87
CA PHE A 42 -6.73 -13.41 2.24
C PHE A 42 -6.91 -13.67 3.74
N GLN A 43 -7.63 -12.78 4.43
CA GLN A 43 -7.92 -12.86 5.87
C GLN A 43 -9.42 -13.00 6.15
N GLY A 44 -10.26 -13.04 5.13
CA GLY A 44 -11.71 -13.15 5.25
C GLY A 44 -12.47 -12.16 4.37
N GLU A 45 -13.77 -12.37 4.22
CA GLU A 45 -14.61 -11.55 3.34
C GLU A 45 -14.71 -10.07 3.77
N ALA A 46 -14.60 -9.79 5.07
CA ALA A 46 -14.61 -8.42 5.58
C ALA A 46 -13.43 -7.61 5.00
N GLN A 47 -12.23 -8.21 4.94
CA GLN A 47 -11.06 -7.60 4.30
C GLN A 47 -11.34 -7.28 2.82
N LEU A 48 -11.93 -8.21 2.07
CA LEU A 48 -12.23 -7.99 0.66
C LEU A 48 -13.20 -6.81 0.46
N ASN A 49 -14.25 -6.73 1.28
CA ASN A 49 -15.21 -5.65 1.22
C ASN A 49 -14.58 -4.28 1.55
N GLU A 50 -13.72 -4.23 2.56
CA GLU A 50 -12.99 -3.01 2.93
C GLU A 50 -12.03 -2.56 1.82
N LEU A 51 -11.28 -3.48 1.24
CA LEU A 51 -10.34 -3.17 0.15
C LEU A 51 -11.09 -2.74 -1.13
N ALA A 52 -12.15 -3.45 -1.48
CA ALA A 52 -12.96 -3.16 -2.65
C ALA A 52 -13.67 -1.80 -2.57
N ALA A 53 -14.07 -1.38 -1.35
CA ALA A 53 -14.71 -0.08 -1.13
C ALA A 53 -13.75 1.11 -1.32
N VAL A 54 -12.44 0.91 -1.23
CA VAL A 54 -11.44 1.99 -1.31
C VAL A 54 -10.59 1.93 -2.57
N GLY A 55 -10.61 0.82 -3.32
CA GLY A 55 -9.77 0.71 -4.52
C GLY A 55 -10.00 -0.57 -5.31
N LYS A 56 -9.33 -0.64 -6.45
CA LYS A 56 -9.38 -1.79 -7.36
C LYS A 56 -8.83 -3.04 -6.69
N THR A 57 -9.69 -4.04 -6.49
CA THR A 57 -9.35 -5.27 -5.77
C THR A 57 -9.56 -6.50 -6.65
N VAL A 58 -8.54 -7.32 -6.74
CA VAL A 58 -8.56 -8.61 -7.46
C VAL A 58 -8.20 -9.73 -6.49
N VAL A 59 -8.96 -10.80 -6.48
CA VAL A 59 -8.66 -12.02 -5.73
C VAL A 59 -8.00 -13.03 -6.66
N PHE A 60 -6.85 -13.57 -6.27
CA PHE A 60 -6.13 -14.61 -6.98
C PHE A 60 -6.21 -15.92 -6.22
N PHE A 61 -6.85 -16.93 -6.82
CA PHE A 61 -6.97 -18.27 -6.25
C PHE A 61 -5.75 -19.12 -6.60
N TYR A 62 -4.84 -19.19 -5.65
CA TYR A 62 -3.54 -19.84 -5.77
C TYR A 62 -3.54 -21.24 -5.17
N ALA A 63 -2.93 -22.20 -5.86
CA ALA A 63 -2.62 -23.53 -5.32
C ALA A 63 -1.11 -23.81 -5.47
N ALA A 64 -0.45 -24.17 -4.37
CA ALA A 64 1.01 -24.39 -4.36
C ALA A 64 1.47 -25.56 -5.26
N TRP A 65 0.61 -26.55 -5.46
CA TRP A 65 0.86 -27.69 -6.33
C TRP A 65 0.64 -27.40 -7.82
N CYS A 66 -0.03 -26.32 -8.16
CA CYS A 66 -0.39 -25.97 -9.54
C CYS A 66 0.80 -25.35 -10.28
N PRO A 67 1.27 -25.92 -11.41
CA PRO A 67 2.39 -25.35 -12.17
C PRO A 67 2.09 -23.94 -12.71
N ASN A 68 0.88 -23.70 -13.21
CA ASN A 68 0.47 -22.39 -13.73
C ASN A 68 0.47 -21.33 -12.63
N CYS A 69 -0.09 -21.65 -11.45
CA CYS A 69 -0.07 -20.72 -10.32
C CYS A 69 1.35 -20.31 -9.93
N ARG A 70 2.29 -21.27 -9.91
CA ARG A 70 3.71 -20.98 -9.62
C ARG A 70 4.35 -20.13 -10.70
N ALA A 71 4.02 -20.38 -11.97
CA ALA A 71 4.50 -19.55 -13.09
C ALA A 71 3.96 -18.12 -12.99
N THR A 72 2.66 -17.97 -12.69
CA THR A 72 2.03 -16.66 -12.44
C THR A 72 2.71 -15.90 -11.29
N VAL A 73 2.98 -16.56 -10.16
CA VAL A 73 3.67 -15.92 -9.02
C VAL A 73 5.11 -15.55 -9.39
N ALA A 74 5.83 -16.39 -10.13
CA ALA A 74 7.19 -16.08 -10.59
C ALA A 74 7.18 -14.83 -11.50
N GLU A 75 6.26 -14.76 -12.44
CA GLU A 75 6.10 -13.59 -13.31
C GLU A 75 5.71 -12.32 -12.53
N LEU A 76 4.78 -12.43 -11.57
CA LEU A 76 4.43 -11.31 -10.69
C LEU A 76 5.65 -10.80 -9.91
N ASN A 77 6.52 -11.70 -9.42
CA ASN A 77 7.74 -11.30 -8.72
C ASN A 77 8.76 -10.62 -9.63
N GLU A 78 8.88 -11.04 -10.89
CA GLU A 78 9.82 -10.49 -11.86
C GLU A 78 9.34 -9.14 -12.44
N ARG A 79 8.03 -9.01 -12.64
CA ARG A 79 7.40 -7.89 -13.35
C ARG A 79 6.45 -7.07 -12.46
N PHE A 80 6.67 -7.09 -11.15
CA PHE A 80 5.74 -6.43 -10.20
C PHE A 80 5.58 -4.94 -10.46
N ASP A 81 6.63 -4.28 -10.95
CA ASP A 81 6.60 -2.84 -11.29
C ASP A 81 5.73 -2.54 -12.52
N GLU A 82 5.34 -3.56 -13.29
CA GLU A 82 4.44 -3.44 -14.44
C GLU A 82 2.96 -3.63 -14.06
N VAL A 83 2.67 -4.12 -12.84
CA VAL A 83 1.29 -4.26 -12.35
C VAL A 83 0.70 -2.87 -12.10
N ASP A 84 -0.57 -2.68 -12.50
CA ASP A 84 -1.32 -1.44 -12.27
C ASP A 84 -1.13 -0.97 -10.81
N PRO A 85 -0.55 0.22 -10.57
CA PRO A 85 -0.20 0.69 -9.23
C PRO A 85 -1.40 0.87 -8.31
N ASP A 86 -2.60 1.04 -8.86
CA ASP A 86 -3.84 1.23 -8.09
C ASP A 86 -4.49 -0.11 -7.70
N LEU A 87 -3.87 -1.24 -8.07
CA LEU A 87 -4.44 -2.57 -7.86
C LEU A 87 -4.00 -3.15 -6.51
N THR A 88 -4.95 -3.70 -5.77
CA THR A 88 -4.71 -4.60 -4.66
C THR A 88 -5.00 -6.04 -5.07
N LEU A 89 -3.99 -6.89 -5.04
CA LEU A 89 -4.09 -8.33 -5.30
C LEU A 89 -4.18 -9.09 -3.98
N VAL A 90 -5.27 -9.81 -3.76
CA VAL A 90 -5.45 -10.64 -2.57
C VAL A 90 -5.29 -12.11 -2.95
N ILE A 91 -4.31 -12.78 -2.36
CA ILE A 91 -4.02 -14.20 -2.62
C ILE A 91 -4.88 -15.06 -1.69
N ALA A 92 -5.76 -15.87 -2.27
CA ALA A 92 -6.60 -16.83 -1.58
C ALA A 92 -6.13 -18.27 -1.87
N ASP A 93 -6.01 -19.06 -0.82
CA ASP A 93 -5.63 -20.49 -0.95
C ASP A 93 -6.79 -21.27 -1.61
N TYR A 94 -6.55 -21.76 -2.83
CA TYR A 94 -7.57 -22.47 -3.59
C TYR A 94 -8.11 -23.71 -2.85
N ASP A 95 -7.27 -24.41 -2.10
CA ASP A 95 -7.67 -25.64 -1.43
C ASP A 95 -8.46 -25.39 -0.15
N ARG A 96 -8.21 -24.26 0.52
CA ARG A 96 -8.82 -23.90 1.80
C ARG A 96 -10.08 -23.05 1.66
N GLU A 97 -10.14 -22.18 0.66
CA GLU A 97 -11.18 -21.15 0.54
C GLU A 97 -12.40 -21.64 -0.27
N GLY A 98 -12.96 -22.80 0.15
CA GLY A 98 -14.11 -23.41 -0.52
C GLY A 98 -15.36 -22.53 -0.56
N ALA A 99 -15.65 -21.82 0.53
CA ALA A 99 -16.80 -20.91 0.60
C ALA A 99 -16.63 -19.73 -0.37
N LEU A 100 -15.43 -19.14 -0.41
CA LEU A 100 -15.12 -18.04 -1.30
C LEU A 100 -15.16 -18.44 -2.77
N LYS A 101 -14.65 -19.63 -3.10
CA LYS A 101 -14.79 -20.22 -4.44
C LYS A 101 -16.24 -20.37 -4.84
N GLY A 102 -17.09 -20.87 -3.94
CA GLY A 102 -18.52 -20.99 -4.17
C GLY A 102 -19.20 -19.65 -4.41
N LYS A 103 -18.85 -18.63 -3.62
CA LYS A 103 -19.36 -17.26 -3.76
C LYS A 103 -19.03 -16.65 -5.12
N PHE A 104 -17.84 -16.84 -5.61
CA PHE A 104 -17.35 -16.24 -6.87
C PHE A 104 -17.47 -17.18 -8.10
N GLY A 105 -17.99 -18.40 -7.92
CA GLY A 105 -18.13 -19.38 -9.00
C GLY A 105 -16.79 -19.91 -9.53
N VAL A 106 -15.75 -19.92 -8.69
CA VAL A 106 -14.41 -20.38 -9.06
C VAL A 106 -14.32 -21.89 -9.01
N THR A 107 -13.99 -22.49 -10.14
CA THR A 107 -13.90 -23.95 -10.32
C THR A 107 -12.49 -24.45 -10.62
N TYR A 108 -11.58 -23.55 -10.99
CA TYR A 108 -10.18 -23.87 -11.32
C TYR A 108 -9.23 -23.01 -10.50
N GLN A 109 -8.05 -23.51 -10.22
CA GLN A 109 -6.92 -22.77 -9.70
C GLN A 109 -6.35 -21.82 -10.79
N ASP A 110 -5.45 -20.91 -10.40
CA ASP A 110 -4.91 -19.86 -11.27
C ASP A 110 -6.01 -18.93 -11.81
N THR A 111 -7.07 -18.77 -11.02
CA THR A 111 -8.21 -17.90 -11.36
C THR A 111 -8.13 -16.59 -10.61
N PHE A 112 -8.36 -15.51 -11.32
CA PHE A 112 -8.49 -14.15 -10.80
C PHE A 112 -9.94 -13.72 -10.83
N VAL A 113 -10.34 -12.92 -9.84
CA VAL A 113 -11.69 -12.35 -9.72
C VAL A 113 -11.58 -10.88 -9.39
N LEU A 114 -12.04 -10.00 -10.28
CA LEU A 114 -12.17 -8.58 -10.03
C LEU A 114 -13.45 -8.31 -9.24
N LEU A 115 -13.36 -7.49 -8.21
CA LEU A 115 -14.48 -7.11 -7.35
C LEU A 115 -15.02 -5.72 -7.69
N ASP A 116 -16.33 -5.53 -7.49
CA ASP A 116 -16.93 -4.20 -7.41
C ASP A 116 -16.74 -3.58 -6.01
N GLU A 117 -17.15 -2.33 -5.83
CA GLU A 117 -17.00 -1.55 -4.59
C GLU A 117 -17.69 -2.16 -3.35
N VAL A 118 -18.54 -3.14 -3.54
CA VAL A 118 -19.25 -3.85 -2.45
C VAL A 118 -18.81 -5.31 -2.29
N GLY A 119 -17.73 -5.71 -2.99
CA GLY A 119 -17.11 -7.01 -2.85
C GLY A 119 -17.78 -8.16 -3.64
N ASN A 120 -18.58 -7.85 -4.66
CA ASN A 120 -19.10 -8.85 -5.58
C ASN A 120 -18.15 -9.06 -6.75
N ALA A 121 -18.16 -10.29 -7.31
CA ALA A 121 -17.40 -10.58 -8.52
C ALA A 121 -18.05 -9.92 -9.74
N VAL A 122 -17.29 -9.08 -10.46
CA VAL A 122 -17.71 -8.45 -11.72
C VAL A 122 -17.07 -9.09 -12.93
N LYS A 123 -15.91 -9.69 -12.76
CA LYS A 123 -15.18 -10.38 -13.83
C LYS A 123 -14.31 -11.47 -13.26
N SER A 124 -14.24 -12.62 -13.92
CA SER A 124 -13.26 -13.64 -13.61
C SER A 124 -12.56 -14.11 -14.87
N TRP A 125 -11.28 -14.46 -14.71
CA TRP A 125 -10.47 -15.03 -15.78
C TRP A 125 -9.45 -16.02 -15.21
N ASN A 126 -8.90 -16.85 -16.06
CA ASN A 126 -7.93 -17.87 -15.67
C ASN A 126 -6.62 -17.60 -16.40
N SER A 127 -5.49 -17.68 -15.68
CA SER A 127 -4.15 -17.47 -16.23
C SER A 127 -3.91 -16.05 -16.79
N GLY A 128 -2.79 -15.87 -17.46
CA GLY A 128 -2.44 -14.62 -18.17
C GLY A 128 -1.40 -13.75 -17.48
N GLY A 129 -0.92 -14.13 -16.31
CA GLY A 129 0.18 -13.45 -15.61
C GLY A 129 -0.08 -11.96 -15.41
N VAL A 130 0.97 -11.14 -15.47
CA VAL A 130 0.91 -9.67 -15.30
C VAL A 130 0.08 -9.02 -16.39
N ASP A 131 0.25 -9.44 -17.66
CA ASP A 131 -0.49 -8.85 -18.78
C ASP A 131 -1.99 -9.14 -18.66
N GLY A 132 -2.36 -10.37 -18.30
CA GLY A 132 -3.75 -10.75 -18.08
C GLY A 132 -4.36 -10.02 -16.89
N LEU A 133 -3.59 -9.84 -15.81
CA LEU A 133 -4.02 -9.08 -14.64
C LEU A 133 -4.31 -7.62 -15.03
N ASN A 134 -3.38 -6.93 -15.69
CA ASN A 134 -3.58 -5.55 -16.11
C ASN A 134 -4.73 -5.39 -17.10
N ALA A 135 -4.81 -6.24 -18.12
CA ALA A 135 -5.85 -6.15 -19.15
C ALA A 135 -7.26 -6.41 -18.60
N ASN A 136 -7.40 -7.27 -17.61
CA ASN A 136 -8.71 -7.67 -17.08
C ASN A 136 -9.15 -6.86 -15.86
N SER A 137 -8.24 -6.17 -15.19
CA SER A 137 -8.55 -5.28 -14.05
C SER A 137 -8.87 -3.83 -14.47
N GLN A 138 -8.76 -3.49 -15.75
CA GLN A 138 -9.23 -2.21 -16.26
C GLN A 138 -10.76 -2.25 -16.38
N SER A 139 -11.45 -1.37 -15.71
CA SER A 139 -12.90 -1.16 -15.75
C SER A 139 -13.22 0.19 -16.36
#